data_ee021e28be92b5b1e7fccba0d87479df
#
_entry.id   ee021e28be92b5b1e7fccba0d87479df
#
_cell.length_a   1.000
_cell.length_b   1.000
_cell.length_c   1.000
_cell.angle_alpha   90.00
_cell.angle_beta   90.00
_cell.angle_gamma   90.00
#
_symmetry.space_group_name_H-M   'P 1'
#
loop_
_entity.id
_entity.type
_entity.pdbx_description
1 polymer ?
#
loop_
_entity_poly.entity_id
_entity_poly.type
_entity_poly.pdbx_seq_one_letter_code
_entity_poly.pdbx_strand_id
1 'polypeptide(L)'
;MAFTGVFPVYNLKFKIGTKGKASQSQDMQTIADMENFGIKIDGKVEDWTPMDTAGWARSLMTGKSFSISLKGKRNVGDPGNDYVAATAWKDGLDCSTKGEMEFPDGSKLTFNCVIDVKNVGGDDSTKVAPLEFDLKGDGKPEYTEAPSSLGH
;
A
#
# COMPACT_ATOMS: atom_id res chain seq x y z
N MET A 1 18.61 -3.95 -16.31
CA MET A 1 19.34 -2.78 -15.78
C MET A 1 18.51 -2.11 -14.72
N ALA A 2 19.12 -1.83 -13.59
CA ALA A 2 18.42 -1.15 -12.51
C ALA A 2 18.19 0.32 -12.86
N PHE A 3 17.05 0.82 -12.47
CA PHE A 3 16.71 2.22 -12.66
C PHE A 3 17.48 3.08 -11.67
N THR A 4 17.99 4.21 -12.13
CA THR A 4 18.64 5.20 -11.27
C THR A 4 18.06 6.58 -11.57
N GLY A 5 18.01 7.42 -10.53
CA GLY A 5 17.52 8.78 -10.65
C GLY A 5 16.12 8.95 -10.10
N VAL A 6 15.54 10.11 -10.30
CA VAL A 6 14.18 10.39 -9.88
C VAL A 6 13.19 9.86 -10.91
N PHE A 7 11.95 9.63 -10.46
CA PHE A 7 10.93 9.07 -11.35
C PHE A 7 9.59 9.73 -11.07
N PRO A 8 8.71 9.78 -12.06
CA PRO A 8 7.35 10.26 -11.82
C PRO A 8 6.52 9.22 -11.08
N VAL A 9 5.56 9.69 -10.31
CA VAL A 9 4.70 8.83 -9.50
C VAL A 9 3.99 7.77 -10.35
N TYR A 10 3.65 8.08 -11.58
CA TYR A 10 2.91 7.14 -12.43
C TYR A 10 3.72 5.89 -12.81
N ASN A 11 5.02 5.87 -12.53
CA ASN A 11 5.83 4.67 -12.74
C ASN A 11 5.63 3.62 -11.64
N LEU A 12 4.97 3.99 -10.54
CA LEU A 12 4.65 3.04 -9.49
C LEU A 12 3.41 2.25 -9.88
N LYS A 13 3.40 0.96 -9.58
CA LYS A 13 2.28 0.10 -9.88
C LYS A 13 1.69 -0.46 -8.59
N PHE A 14 0.38 -0.51 -8.52
CA PHE A 14 -0.33 -1.02 -7.36
C PHE A 14 -1.19 -2.19 -7.75
N LYS A 15 -1.10 -3.27 -6.98
CA LYS A 15 -1.90 -4.46 -7.19
C LYS A 15 -2.59 -4.83 -5.89
N ILE A 16 -3.73 -5.48 -6.03
CA ILE A 16 -4.51 -5.95 -4.90
C ILE A 16 -4.86 -7.42 -5.11
N GLY A 17 -4.83 -8.19 -4.04
CA GLY A 17 -5.21 -9.59 -4.11
C GLY A 17 -6.71 -9.73 -4.11
N THR A 18 -7.26 -10.45 -5.08
CA THR A 18 -8.70 -10.59 -5.26
C THR A 18 -9.28 -11.81 -4.55
N LYS A 19 -8.46 -12.55 -3.81
CA LYS A 19 -8.89 -13.72 -3.03
C LYS A 19 -8.70 -13.49 -1.52
N GLY A 20 -8.67 -12.24 -1.09
CA GLY A 20 -8.44 -11.91 0.31
C GLY A 20 -7.06 -12.33 0.77
N LYS A 21 -6.94 -12.68 2.05
CA LYS A 21 -5.65 -13.08 2.62
C LYS A 21 -5.06 -14.33 1.97
N ALA A 22 -5.89 -15.14 1.30
CA ALA A 22 -5.44 -16.33 0.60
C ALA A 22 -4.90 -16.04 -0.79
N SER A 23 -4.85 -14.77 -1.19
CA SER A 23 -4.37 -14.40 -2.52
C SER A 23 -2.93 -14.84 -2.74
N GLN A 24 -2.68 -15.38 -3.92
CA GLN A 24 -1.35 -15.77 -4.37
C GLN A 24 -0.93 -14.83 -5.50
N SER A 25 0.27 -15.01 -6.03
CA SER A 25 0.77 -14.07 -7.03
C SER A 25 -0.12 -13.97 -8.26
N GLN A 26 -0.77 -15.06 -8.68
CA GLN A 26 -1.67 -15.02 -9.82
C GLN A 26 -2.99 -14.32 -9.51
N ASP A 27 -3.31 -14.11 -8.23
CA ASP A 27 -4.53 -13.42 -7.82
C ASP A 27 -4.34 -11.91 -7.70
N MET A 28 -3.11 -11.44 -7.83
CA MET A 28 -2.79 -10.03 -7.73
C MET A 28 -3.16 -9.31 -9.02
N GLN A 29 -4.06 -8.34 -8.91
CA GLN A 29 -4.57 -7.59 -10.05
C GLN A 29 -4.24 -6.12 -9.91
N THR A 30 -3.82 -5.50 -11.01
CA THR A 30 -3.57 -4.06 -11.04
C THR A 30 -4.86 -3.29 -10.79
N ILE A 31 -4.77 -2.23 -10.01
CA ILE A 31 -5.90 -1.34 -9.78
C ILE A 31 -5.84 -0.24 -10.82
N ALA A 32 -6.79 -0.23 -11.75
CA ALA A 32 -6.80 0.74 -12.84
C ALA A 32 -7.26 2.12 -12.38
N ASP A 33 -6.85 3.14 -13.12
CA ASP A 33 -7.30 4.52 -12.99
C ASP A 33 -7.03 5.18 -11.64
N MET A 34 -5.95 4.79 -10.99
CA MET A 34 -5.47 5.50 -9.80
C MET A 34 -4.67 6.72 -10.24
N GLU A 35 -4.91 7.84 -9.57
CA GLU A 35 -4.34 9.13 -9.96
C GLU A 35 -3.40 9.71 -8.92
N ASN A 36 -3.60 9.32 -7.66
CA ASN A 36 -2.85 9.92 -6.56
C ASN A 36 -2.67 8.88 -5.48
N PHE A 37 -1.51 8.89 -4.83
CA PHE A 37 -1.33 8.05 -3.67
C PHE A 37 -0.41 8.72 -2.66
N GLY A 38 -0.52 8.29 -1.41
CA GLY A 38 0.37 8.72 -0.36
C GLY A 38 0.71 7.54 0.53
N ILE A 39 1.94 7.52 1.04
CA ILE A 39 2.36 6.52 2.01
C ILE A 39 2.62 7.24 3.32
N LYS A 40 2.06 6.71 4.40
CA LYS A 40 2.30 7.22 5.74
C LYS A 40 2.88 6.10 6.59
N ILE A 41 4.04 6.34 7.15
CA ILE A 41 4.70 5.39 8.05
C ILE A 41 4.79 6.05 9.41
N ASP A 42 4.21 5.40 10.41
CA ASP A 42 4.24 5.89 11.79
C ASP A 42 5.15 5.02 12.60
N GLY A 43 6.11 5.64 13.28
CA GLY A 43 7.02 4.93 14.15
C GLY A 43 6.72 5.22 15.60
N LYS A 44 6.91 4.22 16.45
CA LYS A 44 6.84 4.38 17.89
C LYS A 44 8.24 4.24 18.43
N VAL A 45 8.77 5.34 18.93
CA VAL A 45 10.11 5.38 19.52
C VAL A 45 9.95 5.50 21.03
N GLU A 46 10.67 4.64 21.75
CA GLU A 46 10.69 4.71 23.19
C GLU A 46 12.03 5.26 23.65
N ASP A 47 12.01 6.22 24.57
CA ASP A 47 13.21 6.88 25.08
C ASP A 47 13.38 6.54 26.55
N TRP A 48 14.63 6.42 26.97
CA TRP A 48 14.98 6.22 28.37
C TRP A 48 16.35 6.83 28.63
N THR A 49 16.61 7.15 29.89
CA THR A 49 17.89 7.76 30.27
C THR A 49 18.57 6.86 31.29
N PRO A 50 19.54 6.04 30.87
CA PRO A 50 20.23 5.16 31.80
C PRO A 50 21.21 5.93 32.69
N MET A 51 21.62 5.30 33.77
CA MET A 51 22.51 5.92 34.76
C MET A 51 23.91 6.18 34.19
N ASP A 52 24.32 5.39 33.22
CA ASP A 52 25.69 5.43 32.70
C ASP A 52 25.89 6.35 31.49
N THR A 53 24.87 7.13 31.11
CA THR A 53 24.99 8.06 29.99
C THR A 53 25.03 9.53 30.40
N ALA A 54 25.24 9.78 31.69
CA ALA A 54 25.39 11.15 32.24
C ALA A 54 24.25 12.09 31.83
N GLY A 55 23.03 11.58 31.81
CA GLY A 55 21.84 12.37 31.50
C GLY A 55 21.43 12.39 30.03
N TRP A 56 22.17 11.69 29.18
CA TRP A 56 21.79 11.60 27.76
C TRP A 56 20.81 10.47 27.53
N ALA A 57 19.70 10.79 26.84
CA ALA A 57 18.68 9.81 26.54
C ALA A 57 19.12 8.85 25.45
N ARG A 58 18.65 7.62 25.56
CA ARG A 58 18.74 6.64 24.48
C ARG A 58 17.35 6.40 23.89
N SER A 59 17.32 5.93 22.66
CA SER A 59 16.05 5.72 21.94
C SER A 59 16.07 4.41 21.20
N LEU A 60 14.90 3.79 21.10
CA LEU A 60 14.74 2.54 20.35
C LEU A 60 13.41 2.57 19.63
N MET A 61 13.41 2.18 18.35
CA MET A 61 12.19 2.05 17.57
C MET A 61 11.51 0.74 17.98
N THR A 62 10.37 0.86 18.69
CA THR A 62 9.70 -0.32 19.24
C THR A 62 8.51 -0.79 18.43
N GLY A 63 8.04 0.03 17.51
CA GLY A 63 6.91 -0.36 16.67
C GLY A 63 6.77 0.52 15.46
N LYS A 64 6.08 0.00 14.45
CA LYS A 64 5.77 0.75 13.24
C LYS A 64 4.41 0.35 12.71
N SER A 65 3.76 1.27 12.06
CA SER A 65 2.55 1.00 11.29
C SER A 65 2.64 1.80 10.00
N PHE A 66 1.87 1.37 9.00
CA PHE A 66 1.85 2.11 7.75
C PHE A 66 0.45 2.07 7.14
N SER A 67 0.18 3.05 6.30
CA SER A 67 -1.03 3.08 5.49
C SER A 67 -0.70 3.68 4.13
N ILE A 68 -1.44 3.26 3.13
CA ILE A 68 -1.30 3.76 1.76
C ILE A 68 -2.65 4.28 1.34
N SER A 69 -2.72 5.57 0.99
CA SER A 69 -3.95 6.18 0.50
C SER A 69 -3.91 6.23 -1.01
N LEU A 70 -4.98 5.76 -1.65
CA LEU A 70 -5.09 5.77 -3.10
C LEU A 70 -6.37 6.50 -3.50
N LYS A 71 -6.24 7.35 -4.50
CA LYS A 71 -7.36 8.09 -5.05
C LYS A 71 -7.33 8.00 -6.57
N GLY A 72 -8.48 7.79 -7.17
CA GLY A 72 -8.58 7.70 -8.62
C GLY A 72 -10.02 7.63 -9.04
N LYS A 73 -10.26 6.92 -10.13
CA LYS A 73 -11.60 6.82 -10.71
C LYS A 73 -12.13 5.40 -10.60
N ARG A 74 -13.43 5.28 -10.47
CA ARG A 74 -14.10 3.98 -10.45
C ARG A 74 -14.16 3.43 -11.88
N ASN A 75 -13.55 2.28 -12.10
CA ASN A 75 -13.51 1.62 -13.40
C ASN A 75 -14.22 0.28 -13.30
N VAL A 76 -15.48 0.25 -13.72
CA VAL A 76 -16.29 -0.96 -13.68
C VAL A 76 -15.76 -1.97 -14.70
N GLY A 77 -15.53 -3.19 -14.24
CA GLY A 77 -15.00 -4.25 -15.09
C GLY A 77 -13.52 -4.52 -14.88
N ASP A 78 -12.79 -3.61 -14.25
CA ASP A 78 -11.40 -3.85 -13.90
C ASP A 78 -11.32 -4.70 -12.63
N PRO A 79 -10.67 -5.88 -12.65
CA PRO A 79 -10.69 -6.77 -11.50
C PRO A 79 -10.22 -6.15 -10.19
N GLY A 80 -9.10 -5.41 -10.20
CA GLY A 80 -8.59 -4.79 -9.00
C GLY A 80 -9.49 -3.69 -8.49
N ASN A 81 -9.94 -2.82 -9.39
CA ASN A 81 -10.83 -1.71 -9.05
C ASN A 81 -12.17 -2.24 -8.51
N ASP A 82 -12.73 -3.26 -9.17
CA ASP A 82 -13.99 -3.88 -8.74
C ASP A 82 -13.87 -4.52 -7.36
N TYR A 83 -12.76 -5.19 -7.10
CA TYR A 83 -12.56 -5.84 -5.81
C TYR A 83 -12.53 -4.82 -4.67
N VAL A 84 -11.76 -3.75 -4.85
CA VAL A 84 -11.68 -2.68 -3.84
C VAL A 84 -13.04 -2.04 -3.62
N ALA A 85 -13.75 -1.71 -4.70
CA ALA A 85 -15.05 -1.08 -4.58
C ALA A 85 -16.05 -1.96 -3.84
N ALA A 86 -16.00 -3.27 -4.05
CA ALA A 86 -16.89 -4.21 -3.40
C ALA A 86 -16.69 -4.26 -1.88
N THR A 87 -15.47 -4.04 -1.41
CA THR A 87 -15.19 -4.06 0.04
C THR A 87 -15.80 -2.88 0.78
N ALA A 88 -16.27 -1.84 0.07
CA ALA A 88 -16.92 -0.71 0.71
C ALA A 88 -18.11 -1.12 1.57
N TRP A 89 -18.74 -2.23 1.22
CA TRP A 89 -19.96 -2.71 1.88
C TRP A 89 -19.74 -3.99 2.68
N LYS A 90 -18.48 -4.34 2.93
CA LYS A 90 -18.10 -5.54 3.65
C LYS A 90 -17.47 -5.19 4.99
N ASP A 91 -17.43 -6.18 5.87
CA ASP A 91 -16.90 -6.03 7.24
C ASP A 91 -15.84 -7.07 7.54
N GLY A 92 -15.09 -6.79 8.59
CA GLY A 92 -14.21 -7.77 9.22
C GLY A 92 -13.19 -8.33 8.26
N LEU A 93 -13.01 -9.62 8.27
CA LEU A 93 -11.97 -10.26 7.47
C LEU A 93 -12.23 -10.17 5.96
N ASP A 94 -13.46 -9.85 5.56
CA ASP A 94 -13.76 -9.66 4.14
C ASP A 94 -13.09 -8.43 3.56
N CYS A 95 -12.63 -7.52 4.41
CA CYS A 95 -11.86 -6.35 3.99
C CYS A 95 -10.36 -6.59 4.03
N SER A 96 -9.91 -7.73 4.52
CA SER A 96 -8.50 -8.05 4.62
C SER A 96 -8.01 -8.73 3.35
N THR A 97 -6.87 -8.29 2.85
CA THR A 97 -6.28 -8.88 1.65
C THR A 97 -4.78 -8.61 1.63
N LYS A 98 -4.17 -8.83 0.49
CA LYS A 98 -2.75 -8.53 0.26
C LYS A 98 -2.64 -7.44 -0.77
N GLY A 99 -1.66 -6.58 -0.59
CA GLY A 99 -1.35 -5.55 -1.56
C GLY A 99 0.09 -5.68 -2.04
N GLU A 100 0.35 -5.11 -3.19
CA GLU A 100 1.69 -5.10 -3.75
C GLU A 100 1.93 -3.75 -4.42
N MET A 101 3.11 -3.19 -4.17
CA MET A 101 3.55 -1.97 -4.84
C MET A 101 4.87 -2.28 -5.54
N GLU A 102 4.94 -1.99 -6.83
CA GLU A 102 6.13 -2.23 -7.62
C GLU A 102 6.79 -0.90 -7.98
N PHE A 103 8.09 -0.82 -7.74
CA PHE A 103 8.89 0.37 -8.00
C PHE A 103 9.56 0.27 -9.37
N PRO A 104 9.96 1.44 -9.95
CA PRO A 104 10.56 1.43 -11.29
C PRO A 104 11.85 0.65 -11.42
N ASP A 105 12.58 0.46 -10.31
CA ASP A 105 13.82 -0.31 -10.33
C ASP A 105 13.57 -1.82 -10.26
N GLY A 106 12.33 -2.24 -10.21
CA GLY A 106 11.96 -3.65 -10.12
C GLY A 106 11.80 -4.18 -8.71
N SER A 107 12.07 -3.37 -7.70
CA SER A 107 11.82 -3.79 -6.32
C SER A 107 10.32 -3.79 -6.05
N LYS A 108 9.90 -4.57 -5.06
CA LYS A 108 8.49 -4.75 -4.72
C LYS A 108 8.28 -4.68 -3.22
N LEU A 109 7.15 -4.14 -2.84
CA LEU A 109 6.70 -4.17 -1.46
C LEU A 109 5.40 -4.97 -1.42
N THR A 110 5.41 -6.09 -0.70
CA THR A 110 4.23 -6.94 -0.56
C THR A 110 3.80 -6.90 0.89
N PHE A 111 2.51 -6.76 1.13
CA PHE A 111 2.03 -6.56 2.49
C PHE A 111 0.61 -7.10 2.65
N ASN A 112 0.28 -7.43 3.89
CA ASN A 112 -1.12 -7.68 4.27
C ASN A 112 -1.73 -6.34 4.63
N CYS A 113 -2.99 -6.16 4.29
CA CYS A 113 -3.67 -4.89 4.53
C CYS A 113 -5.16 -5.08 4.73
N VAL A 114 -5.77 -4.03 5.28
CA VAL A 114 -7.22 -3.93 5.39
C VAL A 114 -7.65 -2.79 4.48
N ILE A 115 -8.60 -3.05 3.61
CA ILE A 115 -9.11 -2.03 2.68
C ILE A 115 -10.16 -1.21 3.40
N ASP A 116 -9.92 0.09 3.48
CA ASP A 116 -10.83 1.04 4.10
C ASP A 116 -11.30 2.03 3.04
N VAL A 117 -12.44 1.73 2.41
CA VAL A 117 -12.94 2.56 1.32
C VAL A 117 -13.58 3.82 1.88
N LYS A 118 -13.17 4.96 1.36
CA LYS A 118 -13.66 6.26 1.80
C LYS A 118 -14.72 6.84 0.88
N ASN A 119 -14.62 6.58 -0.42
CA ASN A 119 -15.58 7.09 -1.39
C ASN A 119 -15.64 6.15 -2.59
N VAL A 120 -16.85 5.79 -2.95
CA VAL A 120 -17.11 4.93 -4.11
C VAL A 120 -18.17 5.62 -4.98
N GLY A 121 -17.70 6.47 -5.88
CA GLY A 121 -18.57 7.10 -6.88
C GLY A 121 -19.23 8.42 -6.50
N GLY A 122 -19.02 8.92 -5.29
CA GLY A 122 -19.72 10.13 -4.85
C GLY A 122 -19.01 11.42 -5.22
N ASP A 123 -19.66 12.28 -6.00
CA ASP A 123 -19.15 13.60 -6.38
C ASP A 123 -20.27 14.34 -7.12
N ASP A 124 -19.95 15.52 -7.66
CA ASP A 124 -20.90 16.28 -8.46
C ASP A 124 -21.31 15.51 -9.72
N SER A 125 -22.51 15.78 -10.20
CA SER A 125 -23.09 15.01 -11.30
C SER A 125 -22.29 15.04 -12.60
N THR A 126 -21.48 16.07 -12.81
CA THR A 126 -20.66 16.21 -14.01
C THR A 126 -19.26 15.69 -13.85
N LYS A 127 -18.91 15.15 -12.68
CA LYS A 127 -17.59 14.57 -12.42
C LYS A 127 -17.57 13.10 -12.77
N VAL A 128 -16.38 12.61 -13.13
CA VAL A 128 -16.19 11.17 -13.27
C VAL A 128 -16.19 10.56 -11.88
N ALA A 129 -16.90 9.46 -11.71
CA ALA A 129 -17.08 8.83 -10.41
C ALA A 129 -15.73 8.44 -9.80
N PRO A 130 -15.41 8.93 -8.60
CA PRO A 130 -14.14 8.63 -7.96
C PRO A 130 -14.13 7.29 -7.23
N LEU A 131 -12.92 6.80 -6.95
CA LEU A 131 -12.71 5.71 -6.01
C LEU A 131 -11.56 6.11 -5.10
N GLU A 132 -11.83 6.22 -3.79
CA GLU A 132 -10.85 6.64 -2.80
C GLU A 132 -10.86 5.65 -1.66
N PHE A 133 -9.67 5.19 -1.30
CA PHE A 133 -9.55 4.20 -0.24
C PHE A 133 -8.17 4.24 0.39
N ASP A 134 -8.07 3.68 1.60
CA ASP A 134 -6.81 3.49 2.28
C ASP A 134 -6.54 1.99 2.41
N LEU A 135 -5.28 1.61 2.27
CA LEU A 135 -4.81 0.27 2.58
C LEU A 135 -4.05 0.38 3.90
N LYS A 136 -4.69 -0.08 4.97
CA LYS A 136 -4.07 -0.05 6.30
C LYS A 136 -3.21 -1.27 6.47
N GLY A 137 -1.94 -1.07 6.80
CA GLY A 137 -1.01 -2.16 6.96
C GLY A 137 -1.39 -3.10 8.10
N ASP A 138 -1.29 -4.39 7.85
CA ASP A 138 -1.58 -5.43 8.83
C ASP A 138 -0.30 -6.25 9.03
N GLY A 139 0.54 -5.78 9.94
CA GLY A 139 1.83 -6.39 10.19
C GLY A 139 2.94 -5.78 9.35
N LYS A 140 4.10 -6.40 9.39
CA LYS A 140 5.28 -5.90 8.70
C LYS A 140 5.20 -6.18 7.20
N PRO A 141 5.46 -5.16 6.36
CA PRO A 141 5.53 -5.41 4.92
C PRO A 141 6.80 -6.16 4.56
N GLU A 142 6.76 -6.89 3.47
CA GLU A 142 7.89 -7.62 2.96
C GLU A 142 8.45 -6.86 1.74
N TYR A 143 9.69 -6.42 1.87
CA TYR A 143 10.37 -5.70 0.80
C TYR A 143 11.29 -6.65 0.05
N THR A 144 11.12 -6.74 -1.26
CA THR A 144 11.95 -7.55 -2.13
C THR A 144 12.76 -6.62 -3.02
N GLU A 145 14.08 -6.69 -2.89
CA GLU A 145 14.95 -5.85 -3.70
C GLU A 145 14.85 -6.21 -5.18
N ALA A 146 15.21 -5.25 -6.02
CA ALA A 146 15.24 -5.47 -7.46
C ALA A 146 16.18 -6.63 -7.79
N PRO A 147 15.83 -7.46 -8.80
CA PRO A 147 16.73 -8.51 -9.23
C PRO A 147 18.07 -7.94 -9.64
N SER A 148 19.13 -8.60 -9.23
CA SER A 148 20.47 -8.16 -9.57
C SER A 148 20.72 -8.33 -11.06
N SER A 149 21.11 -7.25 -11.71
CA SER A 149 21.50 -7.33 -13.11
C SER A 149 22.88 -7.93 -13.26
N LEU A 150 23.57 -8.16 -12.15
CA LEU A 150 24.87 -8.78 -12.17
C LEU A 150 24.82 -10.26 -12.07
N GLY A 151 23.71 -10.76 -11.74
CA GLY A 151 23.55 -12.17 -11.60
C GLY A 151 23.67 -12.90 -12.91
N HIS A 152 24.28 -12.24 -13.74
CA HIS A 152 24.26 -12.80 -15.02
C HIS A 152 25.53 -12.77 -15.69
#